data_7757966249a3498870f0713ae8c8b164
#
_entry.id   7757966249a3498870f0713ae8c8b164
#
_cell.length_a   1.000
_cell.length_b   1.000
_cell.length_c   1.000
_cell.angle_alpha   90.00
_cell.angle_beta   90.00
_cell.angle_gamma   90.00
#
_symmetry.space_group_name_H-M   'P 1'
#
loop_
_entity.id
_entity.type
_entity.pdbx_description
1 polymer ?
#
loop_
_entity_poly.entity_id
_entity_poly.type
_entity_poly.pdbx_seq_one_letter_code
_entity_poly.pdbx_strand_id
1 'polypeptide(L)'
;PTGENVVIITGAGGSGVLLSDACVDNGLSLMTMPDDLDAAFRKFIPPFGAAGNPVDITGGEPPSTYKNTIKLGLEDPRIHAIILGYWHTIITPPMVFAKLVVEVKEEMRAKGIEKPIVASLAGDVQVEEAAEYLYEHGVPAYAYSTEIPVAVLGAKYKWARGAGKI
;
A
#
# COMPACT_ATOMS: atom_id res chain seq x y z
N PRO A 1 9.94 -0.11 10.72
CA PRO A 1 9.53 -1.46 10.33
C PRO A 1 10.02 -2.48 11.35
N THR A 2 9.28 -3.58 11.48
CA THR A 2 9.57 -4.67 12.41
C THR A 2 10.14 -5.91 11.70
N GLY A 3 10.31 -5.85 10.40
CA GLY A 3 10.83 -6.90 9.53
C GLY A 3 10.85 -6.43 8.09
N GLU A 4 11.18 -7.29 7.13
CA GLU A 4 11.50 -6.90 5.75
C GLU A 4 10.40 -7.17 4.72
N ASN A 5 9.34 -7.91 5.08
CA ASN A 5 8.30 -8.29 4.12
C ASN A 5 7.40 -7.11 3.75
N VAL A 6 7.41 -6.74 2.48
CA VAL A 6 6.58 -5.68 1.93
C VAL A 6 5.51 -6.26 1.02
N VAL A 7 4.29 -5.74 1.11
CA VAL A 7 3.19 -6.07 0.19
C VAL A 7 2.73 -4.82 -0.53
N ILE A 8 2.52 -4.94 -1.84
CA ILE A 8 1.92 -3.91 -2.68
C ILE A 8 0.44 -4.22 -2.84
N ILE A 9 -0.43 -3.21 -2.62
CA ILE A 9 -1.87 -3.28 -2.90
C ILE A 9 -2.17 -2.18 -3.91
N THR A 10 -2.72 -2.53 -5.06
CA THR A 10 -2.94 -1.58 -6.15
C THR A 10 -4.29 -1.75 -6.83
N GLY A 11 -4.89 -0.64 -7.26
CA GLY A 11 -6.03 -0.61 -8.16
C GLY A 11 -5.65 -0.56 -9.65
N ALA A 12 -4.36 -0.66 -9.97
CA ALA A 12 -3.86 -0.61 -11.35
C ALA A 12 -2.68 -1.56 -11.52
N GLY A 13 -2.85 -2.65 -12.26
CA GLY A 13 -1.83 -3.68 -12.46
C GLY A 13 -0.50 -3.13 -12.98
N GLY A 14 -0.54 -2.20 -13.96
CA GLY A 14 0.66 -1.53 -14.46
C GLY A 14 1.43 -0.74 -13.39
N SER A 15 0.72 -0.05 -12.49
CA SER A 15 1.35 0.60 -11.34
C SER A 15 1.99 -0.42 -10.39
N GLY A 16 1.34 -1.57 -10.20
CA GLY A 16 1.90 -2.66 -9.40
C GLY A 16 3.24 -3.16 -9.93
N VAL A 17 3.39 -3.30 -11.24
CA VAL A 17 4.67 -3.67 -11.88
C VAL A 17 5.73 -2.62 -11.61
N LEU A 18 5.46 -1.34 -11.88
CA LEU A 18 6.41 -0.24 -11.65
C LEU A 18 6.83 -0.14 -10.17
N LEU A 19 5.88 -0.31 -9.25
CA LEU A 19 6.17 -0.33 -7.83
C LEU A 19 7.04 -1.53 -7.43
N SER A 20 6.86 -2.69 -8.09
CA SER A 20 7.68 -3.87 -7.85
C SER A 20 9.13 -3.65 -8.31
N ASP A 21 9.32 -3.07 -9.50
CA ASP A 21 10.65 -2.72 -10.00
C ASP A 21 11.34 -1.72 -9.06
N ALA A 22 10.61 -0.68 -8.65
CA ALA A 22 11.12 0.30 -7.68
C ALA A 22 11.51 -0.33 -6.33
N CYS A 23 10.80 -1.38 -5.87
CA CYS A 23 11.18 -2.13 -4.66
C CYS A 23 12.53 -2.80 -4.81
N VAL A 24 12.78 -3.48 -5.93
CA VAL A 24 14.08 -4.12 -6.23
C VAL A 24 15.20 -3.08 -6.21
N ASP A 25 15.01 -1.95 -6.90
CA ASP A 25 16.00 -0.87 -7.00
C ASP A 25 16.34 -0.23 -5.63
N ASN A 26 15.39 -0.25 -4.71
CA ASN A 26 15.56 0.31 -3.35
C ASN A 26 15.89 -0.75 -2.29
N GLY A 27 16.12 -2.00 -2.67
CA GLY A 27 16.53 -3.08 -1.77
C GLY A 27 15.43 -3.48 -0.78
N LEU A 28 14.16 -3.38 -1.20
CA LEU A 28 13.01 -3.89 -0.45
C LEU A 28 12.70 -5.32 -0.88
N SER A 29 12.30 -6.14 0.08
CA SER A 29 11.89 -7.53 -0.16
C SER A 29 10.38 -7.60 -0.36
N LEU A 30 9.95 -7.94 -1.57
CA LEU A 30 8.56 -8.30 -1.83
C LEU A 30 8.29 -9.68 -1.25
N MET A 31 7.36 -9.75 -0.30
CA MET A 31 6.97 -11.02 0.31
C MET A 31 6.35 -11.96 -0.72
N THR A 32 6.84 -13.19 -0.81
CA THR A 32 6.12 -14.24 -1.52
C THR A 32 4.81 -14.50 -0.79
N MET A 33 3.68 -14.39 -1.49
CA MET A 33 2.36 -14.52 -0.88
C MET A 33 2.11 -15.99 -0.47
N PRO A 34 1.88 -16.29 0.83
CA PRO A 34 1.48 -17.61 1.26
C PRO A 34 0.06 -17.96 0.82
N ASP A 35 -0.23 -19.23 0.61
CA ASP A 35 -1.52 -19.72 0.08
C ASP A 35 -2.72 -19.29 0.95
N ASP A 36 -2.57 -19.31 2.26
CA ASP A 36 -3.61 -18.91 3.21
C ASP A 36 -3.92 -17.42 3.11
N LEU A 37 -2.90 -16.60 2.87
CA LEU A 37 -3.04 -15.15 2.73
C LEU A 37 -3.57 -14.78 1.34
N ASP A 38 -3.11 -15.46 0.28
CA ASP A 38 -3.71 -15.36 -1.07
C ASP A 38 -5.22 -15.65 -0.99
N ALA A 39 -5.61 -16.76 -0.37
CA ALA A 39 -7.00 -17.12 -0.19
C ALA A 39 -7.80 -16.11 0.67
N ALA A 40 -7.14 -15.43 1.61
CA ALA A 40 -7.77 -14.39 2.40
C ALA A 40 -8.01 -13.11 1.58
N PHE A 41 -7.03 -12.66 0.78
CA PHE A 41 -7.20 -11.53 -0.11
C PHE A 41 -8.26 -11.77 -1.18
N ARG A 42 -8.32 -13.00 -1.74
CA ARG A 42 -9.34 -13.36 -2.76
C ARG A 42 -10.78 -13.20 -2.29
N LYS A 43 -11.04 -13.15 -1.00
CA LYS A 43 -12.40 -12.91 -0.47
C LYS A 43 -12.86 -11.46 -0.67
N PHE A 44 -11.94 -10.54 -0.89
CA PHE A 44 -12.21 -9.11 -0.99
C PHE A 44 -12.01 -8.53 -2.39
N ILE A 45 -11.26 -9.23 -3.25
CA ILE A 45 -10.95 -8.75 -4.60
C ILE A 45 -11.83 -9.44 -5.65
N PRO A 46 -12.06 -8.83 -6.83
CA PRO A 46 -12.83 -9.47 -7.89
C PRO A 46 -12.12 -10.71 -8.43
N PRO A 47 -12.86 -11.65 -9.06
CA PRO A 47 -12.30 -12.91 -9.58
C PRO A 47 -11.15 -12.74 -10.59
N PHE A 48 -11.11 -11.61 -11.30
CA PHE A 48 -10.08 -11.27 -12.27
C PHE A 48 -8.93 -10.43 -11.68
N GLY A 49 -8.99 -10.10 -10.40
CA GLY A 49 -7.88 -9.51 -9.66
C GLY A 49 -6.80 -10.54 -9.33
N ALA A 50 -5.67 -10.09 -8.83
CA ALA A 50 -4.57 -10.93 -8.41
C ALA A 50 -4.33 -10.80 -6.89
N ALA A 51 -4.26 -11.93 -6.19
CA ALA A 51 -4.02 -11.97 -4.74
C ALA A 51 -2.56 -12.26 -4.38
N GLY A 52 -1.67 -12.31 -5.37
CA GLY A 52 -0.23 -12.43 -5.17
C GLY A 52 0.38 -11.14 -4.59
N ASN A 53 1.66 -10.92 -4.85
CA ASN A 53 2.30 -9.65 -4.54
C ASN A 53 2.94 -9.09 -5.82
N PRO A 54 2.37 -8.06 -6.42
CA PRO A 54 1.29 -7.17 -5.94
C PRO A 54 -0.09 -7.83 -5.79
N VAL A 55 -0.87 -7.38 -4.79
CA VAL A 55 -2.32 -7.60 -4.72
C VAL A 55 -2.99 -6.58 -5.64
N ASP A 56 -3.49 -7.04 -6.78
CA ASP A 56 -4.22 -6.19 -7.74
C ASP A 56 -5.73 -6.30 -7.52
N ILE A 57 -6.30 -5.26 -6.93
CA ILE A 57 -7.74 -5.17 -6.67
C ILE A 57 -8.53 -4.65 -7.87
N THR A 58 -7.85 -4.27 -8.96
CA THR A 58 -8.39 -3.63 -10.16
C THR A 58 -8.97 -2.22 -9.96
N GLY A 59 -9.11 -1.46 -11.07
CA GLY A 59 -9.53 -0.04 -11.01
C GLY A 59 -11.04 0.18 -10.85
N GLY A 60 -11.84 -0.87 -10.91
CA GLY A 60 -13.32 -0.79 -10.84
C GLY A 60 -13.90 -1.02 -9.44
N GLU A 61 -13.06 -1.10 -8.42
CA GLU A 61 -13.50 -1.53 -7.10
C GLU A 61 -13.97 -0.38 -6.19
N PRO A 62 -14.98 -0.63 -5.34
CA PRO A 62 -15.48 0.34 -4.39
C PRO A 62 -14.48 0.59 -3.25
N PRO A 63 -14.64 1.70 -2.49
CA PRO A 63 -13.78 2.02 -1.34
C PRO A 63 -13.63 0.88 -0.33
N SER A 64 -14.67 0.05 -0.17
CA SER A 64 -14.65 -1.09 0.74
C SER A 64 -13.60 -2.15 0.37
N THR A 65 -13.30 -2.35 -0.90
CA THR A 65 -12.26 -3.29 -1.35
C THR A 65 -10.88 -2.81 -0.92
N TYR A 66 -10.55 -1.52 -1.11
CA TYR A 66 -9.34 -0.93 -0.57
C TYR A 66 -9.27 -1.06 0.96
N LYS A 67 -10.36 -0.67 1.65
CA LYS A 67 -10.41 -0.73 3.11
C LYS A 67 -10.11 -2.14 3.63
N ASN A 68 -10.78 -3.15 3.10
CA ASN A 68 -10.66 -4.53 3.57
C ASN A 68 -9.29 -5.14 3.25
N THR A 69 -8.73 -4.88 2.05
CA THR A 69 -7.42 -5.40 1.68
C THR A 69 -6.29 -4.73 2.45
N ILE A 70 -6.34 -3.41 2.68
CA ILE A 70 -5.36 -2.69 3.50
C ILE A 70 -5.43 -3.19 4.95
N LYS A 71 -6.63 -3.34 5.49
CA LYS A 71 -6.84 -3.84 6.86
C LYS A 71 -6.29 -5.25 7.02
N LEU A 72 -6.62 -6.19 6.10
CA LEU A 72 -6.08 -7.54 6.10
C LEU A 72 -4.54 -7.53 6.09
N GLY A 73 -3.93 -6.73 5.21
CA GLY A 73 -2.47 -6.62 5.14
C GLY A 73 -1.83 -6.04 6.41
N LEU A 74 -2.46 -5.09 7.06
CA LEU A 74 -1.96 -4.53 8.31
C LEU A 74 -2.13 -5.50 9.49
N GLU A 75 -3.20 -6.29 9.52
CA GLU A 75 -3.46 -7.24 10.61
C GLU A 75 -2.57 -8.49 10.53
N ASP A 76 -2.11 -8.91 9.34
CA ASP A 76 -1.25 -10.09 9.22
C ASP A 76 0.18 -9.83 9.74
N PRO A 77 0.66 -10.56 10.75
CA PRO A 77 1.96 -10.29 11.38
C PRO A 77 3.16 -10.56 10.45
N ARG A 78 2.99 -11.29 9.37
CA ARG A 78 4.05 -11.58 8.38
C ARG A 78 4.33 -10.41 7.45
N ILE A 79 3.36 -9.47 7.31
CA ILE A 79 3.51 -8.25 6.52
C ILE A 79 4.05 -7.13 7.41
N HIS A 80 5.13 -6.49 7.00
CA HIS A 80 5.82 -5.49 7.81
C HIS A 80 5.68 -4.06 7.28
N ALA A 81 5.31 -3.90 6.02
CA ALA A 81 4.96 -2.61 5.41
C ALA A 81 4.02 -2.80 4.22
N ILE A 82 3.25 -1.76 3.89
CA ILE A 82 2.37 -1.72 2.73
C ILE A 82 2.74 -0.56 1.82
N ILE A 83 2.78 -0.84 0.51
CA ILE A 83 2.86 0.15 -0.54
C ILE A 83 1.51 0.17 -1.26
N LEU A 84 0.89 1.34 -1.34
CA LEU A 84 -0.38 1.54 -2.02
C LEU A 84 -0.14 2.13 -3.40
N GLY A 85 -0.70 1.50 -4.43
CA GLY A 85 -0.81 2.04 -5.78
C GLY A 85 -2.26 2.43 -6.05
N TYR A 86 -2.55 3.73 -6.10
CA TYR A 86 -3.89 4.24 -6.37
C TYR A 86 -3.97 4.87 -7.76
N TRP A 87 -5.04 4.56 -8.47
CA TRP A 87 -5.44 5.19 -9.72
C TRP A 87 -6.78 5.88 -9.53
N HIS A 88 -6.90 7.15 -9.96
CA HIS A 88 -8.16 7.89 -9.87
C HIS A 88 -9.26 7.23 -10.69
N THR A 89 -10.33 6.85 -10.03
CA THR A 89 -11.55 6.32 -10.62
C THR A 89 -12.79 7.04 -10.08
N ILE A 90 -13.88 7.03 -10.86
CA ILE A 90 -15.16 7.62 -10.42
C ILE A 90 -15.72 6.85 -9.21
N ILE A 91 -15.46 5.54 -9.12
CA ILE A 91 -16.02 4.67 -8.08
C ILE A 91 -15.36 4.93 -6.73
N THR A 92 -14.05 5.17 -6.73
CA THR A 92 -13.29 5.55 -5.53
C THR A 92 -12.53 6.85 -5.80
N PRO A 93 -13.16 8.03 -5.57
CA PRO A 93 -12.49 9.32 -5.75
C PRO A 93 -11.25 9.47 -4.86
N PRO A 94 -10.25 10.30 -5.26
CA PRO A 94 -8.97 10.42 -4.55
C PRO A 94 -9.09 10.75 -3.07
N MET A 95 -9.92 11.73 -2.72
CA MET A 95 -10.09 12.12 -1.31
C MET A 95 -10.84 11.05 -0.50
N VAL A 96 -11.73 10.26 -1.12
CA VAL A 96 -12.36 9.11 -0.46
C VAL A 96 -11.32 8.04 -0.15
N PHE A 97 -10.44 7.74 -1.10
CA PHE A 97 -9.30 6.85 -0.89
C PHE A 97 -8.39 7.34 0.25
N ALA A 98 -7.99 8.61 0.21
CA ALA A 98 -7.09 9.16 1.22
C ALA A 98 -7.68 9.06 2.64
N LYS A 99 -8.95 9.44 2.80
CA LYS A 99 -9.63 9.37 4.10
C LYS A 99 -9.78 7.94 4.62
N LEU A 100 -10.11 6.97 3.75
CA LEU A 100 -10.20 5.57 4.18
C LEU A 100 -8.84 4.99 4.61
N VAL A 101 -7.74 5.37 3.95
CA VAL A 101 -6.39 4.92 4.34
C VAL A 101 -6.05 5.45 5.74
N VAL A 102 -6.31 6.73 6.00
CA VAL A 102 -6.09 7.33 7.33
C VAL A 102 -6.98 6.67 8.38
N GLU A 103 -8.27 6.45 8.08
CA GLU A 103 -9.20 5.76 8.98
C GLU A 103 -8.69 4.37 9.37
N VAL A 104 -8.26 3.56 8.39
CA VAL A 104 -7.73 2.22 8.65
C VAL A 104 -6.44 2.29 9.45
N LYS A 105 -5.54 3.21 9.13
CA LYS A 105 -4.30 3.41 9.88
C LYS A 105 -4.57 3.72 11.35
N GLU A 106 -5.49 4.65 11.64
CA GLU A 106 -5.83 5.00 13.02
C GLU A 106 -6.57 3.87 13.75
N GLU A 107 -7.43 3.12 13.05
CA GLU A 107 -8.06 1.91 13.61
C GLU A 107 -7.00 0.87 14.03
N MET A 108 -6.00 0.63 13.17
CA MET A 108 -4.91 -0.30 13.48
C MET A 108 -4.02 0.19 14.60
N ARG A 109 -3.70 1.49 14.62
CA ARG A 109 -2.94 2.11 15.70
C ARG A 109 -3.63 1.96 17.06
N ALA A 110 -4.96 2.11 17.10
CA ALA A 110 -5.73 1.89 18.32
C ALA A 110 -5.66 0.43 18.84
N LYS A 111 -5.35 -0.53 17.94
CA LYS A 111 -5.09 -1.94 18.27
C LYS A 111 -3.61 -2.23 18.57
N GLY A 112 -2.74 -1.22 18.61
CA GLY A 112 -1.30 -1.38 18.79
C GLY A 112 -0.55 -1.87 17.54
N ILE A 113 -1.16 -1.80 16.36
CA ILE A 113 -0.55 -2.19 15.09
C ILE A 113 -0.04 -0.93 14.38
N GLU A 114 1.28 -0.76 14.35
CA GLU A 114 1.94 0.36 13.67
C GLU A 114 2.91 -0.17 12.61
N LYS A 115 2.45 -0.20 11.36
CA LYS A 115 3.26 -0.60 10.20
C LYS A 115 3.42 0.58 9.23
N PRO A 116 4.57 0.73 8.57
CA PRO A 116 4.74 1.71 7.52
C PRO A 116 3.74 1.52 6.38
N ILE A 117 3.10 2.61 5.98
CA ILE A 117 2.30 2.71 4.75
C ILE A 117 2.90 3.85 3.93
N VAL A 118 3.11 3.63 2.65
CA VAL A 118 3.45 4.67 1.67
C VAL A 118 2.52 4.54 0.47
N ALA A 119 2.26 5.63 -0.24
CA ALA A 119 1.31 5.63 -1.35
C ALA A 119 1.83 6.37 -2.59
N SER A 120 1.57 5.78 -3.74
CA SER A 120 1.70 6.37 -5.07
C SER A 120 0.29 6.63 -5.61
N LEU A 121 0.00 7.86 -6.03
CA LEU A 121 -1.29 8.25 -6.57
C LEU A 121 -1.12 8.72 -8.01
N ALA A 122 -1.93 8.18 -8.91
CA ALA A 122 -1.97 8.59 -10.31
C ALA A 122 -3.40 9.00 -10.70
N GLY A 123 -3.52 10.07 -11.48
CA GLY A 123 -4.80 10.61 -11.92
C GLY A 123 -4.69 12.05 -12.39
N ASP A 124 -5.70 12.86 -12.11
CA ASP A 124 -5.73 14.29 -12.36
C ASP A 124 -5.27 15.11 -11.13
N VAL A 125 -5.49 16.41 -11.15
CA VAL A 125 -5.10 17.33 -10.07
C VAL A 125 -5.68 16.95 -8.70
N GLN A 126 -6.79 16.23 -8.63
CA GLN A 126 -7.40 15.84 -7.35
C GLN A 126 -6.53 14.85 -6.56
N VAL A 127 -5.61 14.12 -7.24
CA VAL A 127 -4.68 13.23 -6.53
C VAL A 127 -3.62 14.01 -5.75
N GLU A 128 -3.32 15.25 -6.11
CA GLU A 128 -2.38 16.12 -5.37
C GLU A 128 -2.93 16.43 -3.98
N GLU A 129 -4.19 16.89 -3.91
CA GLU A 129 -4.87 17.19 -2.64
C GLU A 129 -4.98 15.91 -1.76
N ALA A 130 -5.27 14.78 -2.38
CA ALA A 130 -5.33 13.50 -1.68
C ALA A 130 -3.97 13.06 -1.15
N ALA A 131 -2.89 13.27 -1.90
CA ALA A 131 -1.53 12.96 -1.48
C ALA A 131 -1.09 13.87 -0.33
N GLU A 132 -1.39 15.16 -0.40
CA GLU A 132 -1.12 16.13 0.68
C GLU A 132 -1.87 15.73 1.96
N TYR A 133 -3.15 15.41 1.86
CA TYR A 133 -3.94 14.93 2.99
C TYR A 133 -3.33 13.69 3.64
N LEU A 134 -2.91 12.70 2.86
CA LEU A 134 -2.23 11.50 3.37
C LEU A 134 -0.94 11.85 4.09
N TYR A 135 -0.12 12.73 3.49
CA TYR A 135 1.15 13.16 4.05
C TYR A 135 0.97 13.87 5.41
N GLU A 136 0.02 14.80 5.51
CA GLU A 136 -0.33 15.51 6.76
C GLU A 136 -0.78 14.54 7.87
N HIS A 137 -1.38 13.39 7.50
CA HIS A 137 -1.80 12.36 8.44
C HIS A 137 -0.77 11.24 8.63
N GLY A 138 0.50 11.49 8.26
CA GLY A 138 1.61 10.60 8.50
C GLY A 138 1.64 9.34 7.61
N VAL A 139 1.10 9.44 6.41
CA VAL A 139 1.24 8.47 5.33
C VAL A 139 2.02 9.15 4.20
N PRO A 140 3.32 8.89 4.03
CA PRO A 140 4.08 9.45 2.91
C PRO A 140 3.41 9.06 1.59
N ALA A 141 2.95 10.06 0.85
CA ALA A 141 2.20 9.88 -0.39
C ALA A 141 2.68 10.88 -1.45
N TYR A 142 2.72 10.43 -2.69
CA TYR A 142 3.23 11.22 -3.80
C TYR A 142 2.34 11.05 -5.02
N ALA A 143 1.91 12.18 -5.58
CA ALA A 143 1.23 12.20 -6.87
C ALA A 143 2.24 11.98 -8.00
N TYR A 144 1.84 11.25 -9.03
CA TYR A 144 2.57 11.04 -10.30
C TYR A 144 3.94 10.34 -10.19
N SER A 145 4.26 9.71 -9.06
CA SER A 145 5.51 8.97 -8.91
C SER A 145 5.29 7.63 -8.25
N THR A 146 5.81 6.56 -8.85
CA THR A 146 5.90 5.22 -8.26
C THR A 146 7.22 5.04 -7.51
N GLU A 147 8.27 5.75 -7.90
CA GLU A 147 9.62 5.57 -7.36
C GLU A 147 9.82 6.28 -6.02
N ILE A 148 9.32 7.52 -5.88
CA ILE A 148 9.57 8.33 -4.66
C ILE A 148 9.02 7.67 -3.40
N PRO A 149 7.75 7.21 -3.31
CA PRO A 149 7.26 6.57 -2.09
C PRO A 149 8.02 5.30 -1.74
N VAL A 150 8.44 4.52 -2.74
CA VAL A 150 9.26 3.33 -2.54
C VAL A 150 10.66 3.68 -2.04
N ALA A 151 11.29 4.72 -2.60
CA ALA A 151 12.60 5.20 -2.15
C ALA A 151 12.55 5.69 -0.70
N VAL A 152 11.49 6.39 -0.30
CA VAL A 152 11.25 6.81 1.10
C VAL A 152 11.16 5.60 2.02
N LEU A 153 10.42 4.57 1.64
CA LEU A 153 10.32 3.34 2.40
C LEU A 153 11.68 2.62 2.46
N GLY A 154 12.40 2.51 1.34
CA GLY A 154 13.73 1.92 1.26
C GLY A 154 14.75 2.63 2.17
N ALA A 155 14.73 3.97 2.21
CA ALA A 155 15.56 4.73 3.12
C ALA A 155 15.27 4.41 4.60
N LYS A 156 13.97 4.27 4.95
CA LYS A 156 13.54 3.87 6.29
C LYS A 156 14.03 2.46 6.65
N TYR A 157 14.03 1.54 5.70
CA TYR A 157 14.56 0.19 5.90
C TYR A 157 16.07 0.18 6.05
N LYS A 158 16.81 0.93 5.22
CA LYS A 158 18.28 1.08 5.35
C LYS A 158 18.66 1.62 6.73
N TRP A 159 17.93 2.63 7.20
CA TRP A 159 18.15 3.16 8.55
C TRP A 159 17.85 2.11 9.63
N ALA A 160 16.75 1.37 9.53
CA ALA A 160 16.38 0.38 10.52
C ALA A 160 17.40 -0.76 10.63
N ARG A 161 17.93 -1.25 9.48
CA ARG A 161 19.01 -2.23 9.44
C ARG A 161 20.30 -1.66 10.08
N GLY A 162 20.70 -0.45 9.70
CA GLY A 162 21.88 0.21 10.26
C GLY A 162 21.78 0.48 11.77
N ALA A 163 20.57 0.65 12.29
CA ALA A 163 20.28 0.84 13.71
C ALA A 163 20.03 -0.49 14.48
N GLY A 164 20.14 -1.65 13.82
CA GLY A 164 19.90 -2.96 14.43
C GLY A 164 18.46 -3.19 14.90
N LYS A 165 17.47 -2.58 14.20
CA LYS A 165 16.05 -2.70 14.54
C LYS A 165 15.35 -3.82 13.76
N ILE A 166 15.96 -4.28 12.69
CA ILE A 166 15.57 -5.42 11.82
C ILE A 166 16.82 -6.06 11.24
#